data_4b344d6699767264fddc36e028f52f33
#
_entry.id   4b344d6699767264fddc36e028f52f33
#
_cell.length_a   1.000
_cell.length_b   1.000
_cell.length_c   1.000
_cell.angle_alpha   90.00
_cell.angle_beta   90.00
_cell.angle_gamma   90.00
#
_symmetry.space_group_name_H-M   'P 1'
#
loop_
_entity.id
_entity.type
_entity.pdbx_description
1 polymer ?
#
loop_
_entity_poly.entity_id
_entity_poly.type
_entity_poly.pdbx_seq_one_letter_code
_entity_poly.pdbx_strand_id
1 'polypeptide(L)'
;MDKLNQLIRQKRYRAADNLLRKMVEQAPEDGYLLTRMADSLWDDRKNEEALQYADRAKKVEPTDPYVIYTRARVLWALDKNEEAIAEWDNILNMSEHDLKESGYRPMWIKTFVNDARYYKALSLRALFRDKEALTLMEEHLKNRGKGVRSNFTKKEATLFYKELKYSYLNSEVDYSDEGYATRPQAHRIGRRMEALEDAKQWDKLVRYLKGVCKRYPKEYYFHVRLSEYSKKVGNKADCLKYATNAFAQEPNDPLVKYNYAVALMYCGRNEDALAQFEGLVALGLDYIAYSEHGDGMRWAKKIMRHTQRYIDDIKRSCVDF
;
A
#
# COMPACT_ATOMS: atom_id res chain seq x y z
N MET A 1 -11.56 -24.02 27.38
CA MET A 1 -10.30 -23.80 26.60
C MET A 1 -9.86 -25.02 25.78
N ASP A 2 -9.84 -26.23 26.35
CA ASP A 2 -9.35 -27.42 25.62
C ASP A 2 -10.13 -27.74 24.33
N LYS A 3 -11.46 -27.60 24.37
CA LYS A 3 -12.31 -27.84 23.20
C LYS A 3 -12.07 -26.81 22.07
N LEU A 4 -11.84 -25.54 22.39
CA LEU A 4 -11.49 -24.49 21.42
C LEU A 4 -10.16 -24.81 20.75
N ASN A 5 -9.11 -25.10 21.53
CA ASN A 5 -7.80 -25.48 21.03
C ASN A 5 -7.85 -26.75 20.18
N GLN A 6 -8.68 -27.73 20.56
CA GLN A 6 -8.89 -28.96 19.78
C GLN A 6 -9.51 -28.65 18.41
N LEU A 7 -10.54 -27.79 18.35
CA LEU A 7 -11.17 -27.38 17.09
C LEU A 7 -10.18 -26.67 16.17
N ILE A 8 -9.34 -25.79 16.71
CA ILE A 8 -8.30 -25.08 15.96
C ILE A 8 -7.27 -26.05 15.39
N ARG A 9 -6.77 -27.00 16.22
CA ARG A 9 -5.84 -28.06 15.76
C ARG A 9 -6.44 -28.93 14.66
N GLN A 10 -7.75 -29.17 14.70
CA GLN A 10 -8.51 -29.91 13.68
C GLN A 10 -8.84 -29.07 12.45
N LYS A 11 -8.42 -27.82 12.39
CA LYS A 11 -8.74 -26.84 11.32
C LYS A 11 -10.25 -26.60 11.13
N ARG A 12 -11.05 -26.83 12.18
CA ARG A 12 -12.50 -26.61 12.20
C ARG A 12 -12.81 -25.16 12.63
N TYR A 13 -12.31 -24.21 11.87
CA TYR A 13 -12.32 -22.78 12.23
C TYR A 13 -13.73 -22.24 12.51
N ARG A 14 -14.72 -22.50 11.65
CA ARG A 14 -16.13 -22.06 11.90
C ARG A 14 -16.69 -22.56 13.22
N ALA A 15 -16.40 -23.81 13.59
CA ALA A 15 -16.86 -24.36 14.86
C ALA A 15 -16.10 -23.75 16.06
N ALA A 16 -14.82 -23.43 15.88
CA ALA A 16 -14.01 -22.72 16.87
C ALA A 16 -14.57 -21.31 17.11
N ASP A 17 -14.88 -20.55 16.05
CA ASP A 17 -15.43 -19.20 16.14
C ASP A 17 -16.80 -19.18 16.83
N ASN A 18 -17.70 -20.12 16.47
CA ASN A 18 -19.01 -20.23 17.13
C ASN A 18 -18.86 -20.57 18.62
N LEU A 19 -17.89 -21.40 18.99
CA LEU A 19 -17.64 -21.70 20.40
C LEU A 19 -17.05 -20.47 21.10
N LEU A 20 -16.10 -19.77 20.47
CA LEU A 20 -15.46 -18.58 21.03
C LEU A 20 -16.48 -17.46 21.26
N ARG A 21 -17.40 -17.21 20.34
CA ARG A 21 -18.49 -16.23 20.53
C ARG A 21 -19.32 -16.54 21.76
N LYS A 22 -19.73 -17.81 21.94
CA LYS A 22 -20.48 -18.22 23.14
C LYS A 22 -19.67 -18.05 24.43
N MET A 23 -18.36 -18.31 24.40
CA MET A 23 -17.50 -18.10 25.56
C MET A 23 -17.37 -16.62 25.90
N VAL A 24 -17.23 -15.73 24.91
CA VAL A 24 -17.21 -14.27 25.11
C VAL A 24 -18.55 -13.74 25.63
N GLU A 25 -19.69 -14.31 25.17
CA GLU A 25 -21.01 -13.96 25.71
C GLU A 25 -21.15 -14.32 27.19
N GLN A 26 -20.57 -15.47 27.61
CA GLN A 26 -20.59 -15.93 29.00
C GLN A 26 -19.60 -15.20 29.91
N ALA A 27 -18.49 -14.71 29.36
CA ALA A 27 -17.44 -13.98 30.07
C ALA A 27 -17.00 -12.75 29.27
N PRO A 28 -17.83 -11.69 29.22
CA PRO A 28 -17.63 -10.53 28.34
C PRO A 28 -16.46 -9.62 28.72
N GLU A 29 -15.88 -9.82 29.90
CA GLU A 29 -14.72 -9.09 30.42
C GLU A 29 -13.48 -9.99 30.59
N ASP A 30 -13.48 -11.17 29.99
CA ASP A 30 -12.28 -12.01 29.92
C ASP A 30 -11.35 -11.47 28.81
N GLY A 31 -10.24 -10.85 29.20
CA GLY A 31 -9.27 -10.23 28.29
C GLY A 31 -8.67 -11.23 27.30
N TYR A 32 -8.40 -12.45 27.74
CA TYR A 32 -7.88 -13.49 26.87
C TYR A 32 -8.91 -13.93 25.80
N LEU A 33 -10.18 -14.13 26.15
CA LEU A 33 -11.23 -14.48 25.21
C LEU A 33 -11.49 -13.34 24.22
N LEU A 34 -11.51 -12.09 24.69
CA LEU A 34 -11.63 -10.93 23.83
C LEU A 34 -10.48 -10.84 22.82
N THR A 35 -9.24 -11.07 23.27
CA THR A 35 -8.06 -11.09 22.41
C THR A 35 -8.14 -12.21 21.35
N ARG A 36 -8.57 -13.41 21.77
CA ARG A 36 -8.78 -14.52 20.85
C ARG A 36 -9.87 -14.21 19.82
N MET A 37 -10.92 -13.48 20.21
CA MET A 37 -11.96 -13.06 19.29
C MET A 37 -11.45 -12.04 18.27
N ALA A 38 -10.63 -11.07 18.73
CA ALA A 38 -9.98 -10.12 17.83
C ALA A 38 -9.05 -10.82 16.82
N ASP A 39 -8.25 -11.82 17.25
CA ASP A 39 -7.40 -12.61 16.36
C ASP A 39 -8.22 -13.37 15.30
N SER A 40 -9.31 -14.04 15.72
CA SER A 40 -10.18 -14.78 14.81
C SER A 40 -10.82 -13.87 13.76
N LEU A 41 -11.27 -12.68 14.15
CA LEU A 41 -11.84 -11.69 13.25
C LEU A 41 -10.80 -11.08 12.32
N TRP A 42 -9.57 -10.89 12.80
CA TRP A 42 -8.45 -10.44 11.97
C TRP A 42 -8.09 -11.47 10.91
N ASP A 43 -8.06 -12.75 11.25
CA ASP A 43 -7.86 -13.85 10.30
C ASP A 43 -8.95 -13.88 9.22
N ASP A 44 -10.19 -13.54 9.57
CA ASP A 44 -11.34 -13.37 8.67
C ASP A 44 -11.35 -12.04 7.90
N ARG A 45 -10.34 -11.17 8.08
CA ARG A 45 -10.24 -9.81 7.49
C ARG A 45 -11.36 -8.84 7.91
N LYS A 46 -12.00 -9.08 9.05
CA LYS A 46 -13.01 -8.20 9.66
C LYS A 46 -12.33 -7.24 10.63
N ASN A 47 -11.42 -6.41 10.11
CA ASN A 47 -10.49 -5.63 10.91
C ASN A 47 -11.16 -4.60 11.82
N GLU A 48 -12.25 -3.95 11.38
CA GLU A 48 -12.99 -2.98 12.20
C GLU A 48 -13.66 -3.67 13.40
N GLU A 49 -14.27 -4.84 13.19
CA GLU A 49 -14.87 -5.64 14.27
C GLU A 49 -13.77 -6.19 15.19
N ALA A 50 -12.66 -6.65 14.63
CA ALA A 50 -11.50 -7.09 15.40
C ALA A 50 -10.96 -5.99 16.33
N LEU A 51 -10.91 -4.72 15.88
CA LEU A 51 -10.45 -3.60 16.67
C LEU A 51 -11.37 -3.36 17.88
N GLN A 52 -12.69 -3.51 17.73
CA GLN A 52 -13.63 -3.36 18.86
C GLN A 52 -13.34 -4.37 19.97
N TYR A 53 -13.05 -5.62 19.62
CA TYR A 53 -12.68 -6.64 20.61
C TYR A 53 -11.29 -6.41 21.19
N ALA A 54 -10.31 -6.01 20.38
CA ALA A 54 -8.98 -5.68 20.83
C ALA A 54 -8.96 -4.47 21.80
N ASP A 55 -9.76 -3.44 21.53
CA ASP A 55 -9.92 -2.27 22.42
C ASP A 55 -10.59 -2.66 23.75
N ARG A 56 -11.56 -3.57 23.74
CA ARG A 56 -12.16 -4.11 24.97
C ARG A 56 -11.14 -4.91 25.75
N ALA A 57 -10.39 -5.80 25.10
CA ALA A 57 -9.31 -6.56 25.75
C ALA A 57 -8.28 -5.62 26.40
N LYS A 58 -7.85 -4.56 25.70
CA LYS A 58 -6.89 -3.58 26.18
C LYS A 58 -7.39 -2.81 27.43
N LYS A 59 -8.72 -2.59 27.56
CA LYS A 59 -9.30 -1.98 28.76
C LYS A 59 -9.23 -2.91 29.96
N VAL A 60 -9.40 -4.22 29.75
CA VAL A 60 -9.38 -5.23 30.84
C VAL A 60 -7.95 -5.57 31.25
N GLU A 61 -7.07 -5.78 30.28
CA GLU A 61 -5.67 -6.21 30.49
C GLU A 61 -4.70 -5.26 29.75
N PRO A 62 -4.50 -4.04 30.25
CA PRO A 62 -3.78 -2.98 29.53
C PRO A 62 -2.29 -3.25 29.35
N THR A 63 -1.70 -4.12 30.17
CA THR A 63 -0.26 -4.43 30.15
C THR A 63 0.06 -5.83 29.62
N ASP A 64 -0.96 -6.65 29.31
CA ASP A 64 -0.73 -7.99 28.78
C ASP A 64 -0.09 -7.93 27.38
N PRO A 65 1.06 -8.59 27.17
CA PRO A 65 1.79 -8.53 25.90
C PRO A 65 0.99 -9.06 24.71
N TYR A 66 0.15 -10.09 24.90
CA TYR A 66 -0.65 -10.68 23.84
C TYR A 66 -1.80 -9.76 23.41
N VAL A 67 -2.42 -9.09 24.39
CA VAL A 67 -3.45 -8.06 24.14
C VAL A 67 -2.88 -6.91 23.32
N ILE A 68 -1.74 -6.36 23.74
CA ILE A 68 -1.06 -5.26 23.06
C ILE A 68 -0.68 -5.67 21.64
N TYR A 69 -0.10 -6.84 21.46
CA TYR A 69 0.31 -7.37 20.17
C TYR A 69 -0.87 -7.53 19.19
N THR A 70 -1.96 -8.14 19.67
CA THR A 70 -3.14 -8.35 18.82
C THR A 70 -3.74 -7.02 18.40
N ARG A 71 -3.86 -6.06 19.33
CA ARG A 71 -4.34 -4.72 19.02
C ARG A 71 -3.45 -4.01 17.98
N ALA A 72 -2.14 -4.06 18.17
CA ALA A 72 -1.18 -3.44 17.25
C ALA A 72 -1.26 -4.03 15.83
N ARG A 73 -1.43 -5.36 15.70
CA ARG A 73 -1.64 -6.01 14.39
C ARG A 73 -2.92 -5.56 13.71
N VAL A 74 -4.02 -5.44 14.46
CA VAL A 74 -5.30 -4.98 13.93
C VAL A 74 -5.22 -3.51 13.50
N LEU A 75 -4.58 -2.66 14.29
CA LEU A 75 -4.32 -1.26 13.93
C LEU A 75 -3.49 -1.14 12.65
N TRP A 76 -2.44 -1.94 12.51
CA TRP A 76 -1.64 -2.01 11.28
C TRP A 76 -2.50 -2.45 10.08
N ALA A 77 -3.35 -3.46 10.23
CA ALA A 77 -4.24 -3.94 9.17
C ALA A 77 -5.29 -2.89 8.73
N LEU A 78 -5.58 -1.92 9.59
CA LEU A 78 -6.46 -0.77 9.32
C LEU A 78 -5.70 0.49 8.85
N ASP A 79 -4.41 0.35 8.53
CA ASP A 79 -3.51 1.46 8.13
C ASP A 79 -3.37 2.58 9.19
N LYS A 80 -3.70 2.27 10.46
CA LYS A 80 -3.51 3.16 11.62
C LYS A 80 -2.07 3.03 12.16
N ASN A 81 -1.11 3.37 11.29
CA ASN A 81 0.29 3.04 11.50
C ASN A 81 0.91 3.74 12.70
N GLU A 82 0.57 5.01 12.99
CA GLU A 82 1.05 5.73 14.17
C GLU A 82 0.58 5.07 15.47
N GLU A 83 -0.71 4.71 15.54
CA GLU A 83 -1.27 4.01 16.70
C GLU A 83 -0.65 2.61 16.86
N ALA A 84 -0.43 1.89 15.76
CA ALA A 84 0.23 0.59 15.77
C ALA A 84 1.69 0.71 16.26
N ILE A 85 2.45 1.73 15.85
CA ILE A 85 3.82 1.97 16.28
C ILE A 85 3.86 2.19 17.80
N ALA A 86 2.92 2.98 18.36
CA ALA A 86 2.85 3.20 19.78
C ALA A 86 2.64 1.89 20.59
N GLU A 87 1.78 1.00 20.10
CA GLU A 87 1.58 -0.31 20.74
C GLU A 87 2.80 -1.24 20.55
N TRP A 88 3.47 -1.20 19.39
CA TRP A 88 4.72 -1.95 19.20
C TRP A 88 5.82 -1.44 20.14
N ASP A 89 5.89 -0.13 20.40
CA ASP A 89 6.82 0.45 21.37
C ASP A 89 6.53 -0.03 22.78
N ASN A 90 5.27 -0.14 23.18
CA ASN A 90 4.89 -0.71 24.47
C ASN A 90 5.48 -2.12 24.65
N ILE A 91 5.42 -2.97 23.62
CA ILE A 91 5.99 -4.32 23.68
C ILE A 91 7.52 -4.29 23.74
N LEU A 92 8.15 -3.50 22.85
CA LEU A 92 9.61 -3.47 22.73
C LEU A 92 10.30 -2.85 23.95
N ASN A 93 9.59 -2.02 24.71
CA ASN A 93 10.06 -1.37 25.94
C ASN A 93 9.69 -2.13 27.22
N MET A 94 8.94 -3.25 27.14
CA MET A 94 8.66 -4.07 28.31
C MET A 94 9.95 -4.60 28.94
N SER A 95 10.04 -4.54 30.26
CA SER A 95 11.19 -5.11 30.98
C SER A 95 11.19 -6.63 30.88
N GLU A 96 12.39 -7.24 31.03
CA GLU A 96 12.47 -8.71 31.13
C GLU A 96 11.64 -9.27 32.30
N HIS A 97 11.49 -8.49 33.36
CA HIS A 97 10.68 -8.86 34.52
C HIS A 97 9.21 -8.94 34.12
N ASP A 98 8.65 -7.87 33.53
CA ASP A 98 7.23 -7.83 33.12
C ASP A 98 6.90 -8.93 32.11
N LEU A 99 7.82 -9.19 31.17
CA LEU A 99 7.66 -10.27 30.21
C LEU A 99 7.69 -11.67 30.85
N LYS A 100 8.46 -11.87 31.93
CA LYS A 100 8.49 -13.14 32.70
C LYS A 100 7.23 -13.31 33.53
N GLU A 101 6.79 -12.24 34.21
CA GLU A 101 5.57 -12.24 35.03
C GLU A 101 4.29 -12.42 34.20
N SER A 102 4.31 -12.14 32.91
CA SER A 102 3.16 -12.38 32.01
C SER A 102 2.71 -13.83 31.92
N GLY A 103 3.49 -14.78 32.46
CA GLY A 103 3.16 -16.21 32.47
C GLY A 103 3.32 -16.95 31.14
N TYR A 104 3.73 -16.24 30.08
CA TYR A 104 3.98 -16.87 28.80
C TYR A 104 5.33 -17.61 28.73
N ARG A 105 5.41 -18.64 27.89
CA ARG A 105 6.65 -19.41 27.72
C ARG A 105 7.78 -18.53 27.18
N PRO A 106 9.01 -18.60 27.72
CA PRO A 106 10.13 -17.73 27.31
C PRO A 106 10.41 -17.72 25.81
N MET A 107 10.28 -18.88 25.14
CA MET A 107 10.49 -18.98 23.70
C MET A 107 9.38 -18.24 22.91
N TRP A 108 8.15 -18.28 23.41
CA TRP A 108 7.03 -17.55 22.80
C TRP A 108 7.26 -16.04 22.92
N ILE A 109 7.67 -15.57 24.11
CA ILE A 109 8.00 -14.16 24.35
C ILE A 109 9.10 -13.68 23.39
N LYS A 110 10.19 -14.42 23.27
CA LYS A 110 11.29 -14.07 22.36
C LYS A 110 10.84 -13.97 20.90
N THR A 111 10.02 -14.92 20.46
CA THR A 111 9.44 -14.91 19.11
C THR A 111 8.57 -13.70 18.91
N PHE A 112 7.72 -13.43 19.85
CA PHE A 112 6.72 -12.38 19.86
C PHE A 112 7.35 -10.97 19.84
N VAL A 113 8.31 -10.70 20.73
CA VAL A 113 9.07 -9.44 20.73
C VAL A 113 9.86 -9.26 19.43
N ASN A 114 10.39 -10.35 18.87
CA ASN A 114 11.11 -10.27 17.59
C ASN A 114 10.16 -10.00 16.40
N ASP A 115 8.96 -10.56 16.41
CA ASP A 115 7.95 -10.28 15.39
C ASP A 115 7.36 -8.87 15.53
N ALA A 116 7.29 -8.32 16.75
CA ALA A 116 6.93 -6.93 16.97
C ALA A 116 7.88 -5.96 16.24
N ARG A 117 9.19 -6.25 16.19
CA ARG A 117 10.16 -5.48 15.38
C ARG A 117 9.80 -5.48 13.89
N TYR A 118 9.43 -6.65 13.38
CA TYR A 118 9.05 -6.78 11.97
C TYR A 118 7.79 -5.98 11.64
N TYR A 119 6.72 -6.13 12.43
CA TYR A 119 5.48 -5.39 12.23
C TYR A 119 5.66 -3.88 12.42
N LYS A 120 6.44 -3.46 13.43
CA LYS A 120 6.78 -2.04 13.58
C LYS A 120 7.53 -1.50 12.37
N ALA A 121 8.45 -2.28 11.80
CA ALA A 121 9.15 -1.90 10.57
C ALA A 121 8.20 -1.76 9.37
N LEU A 122 7.16 -2.61 9.26
CA LEU A 122 6.11 -2.45 8.25
C LEU A 122 5.33 -1.15 8.44
N SER A 123 4.93 -0.83 9.69
CA SER A 123 4.23 0.41 10.01
C SER A 123 5.10 1.65 9.72
N LEU A 124 6.38 1.61 10.08
CA LEU A 124 7.33 2.69 9.82
C LEU A 124 7.54 2.90 8.31
N ARG A 125 7.66 1.82 7.54
CA ARG A 125 7.75 1.90 6.07
C ARG A 125 6.51 2.55 5.47
N ALA A 126 5.32 2.21 5.95
CA ALA A 126 4.07 2.84 5.50
C ALA A 126 4.07 4.36 5.75
N LEU A 127 4.83 4.82 6.76
CA LEU A 127 5.03 6.24 7.08
C LEU A 127 6.30 6.84 6.48
N PHE A 128 7.01 6.09 5.59
CA PHE A 128 8.28 6.51 4.97
C PHE A 128 9.42 6.80 5.95
N ARG A 129 9.38 6.15 7.11
CA ARG A 129 10.45 6.19 8.13
C ARG A 129 11.41 5.01 7.91
N ASP A 130 11.91 4.89 6.66
CA ASP A 130 12.68 3.72 6.20
C ASP A 130 13.98 3.49 6.99
N LYS A 131 14.65 4.54 7.47
CA LYS A 131 15.84 4.41 8.30
C LYS A 131 15.58 3.69 9.62
N GLU A 132 14.50 4.05 10.31
CA GLU A 132 14.10 3.42 11.55
C GLU A 132 13.63 1.97 11.32
N ALA A 133 12.85 1.76 10.25
CA ALA A 133 12.42 0.43 9.83
C ALA A 133 13.63 -0.49 9.54
N LEU A 134 14.66 0.03 8.86
CA LEU A 134 15.88 -0.70 8.54
C LEU A 134 16.60 -1.17 9.79
N THR A 135 16.78 -0.30 10.80
CA THR A 135 17.41 -0.63 12.08
C THR A 135 16.68 -1.77 12.78
N LEU A 136 15.33 -1.71 12.82
CA LEU A 136 14.53 -2.77 13.43
C LEU A 136 14.65 -4.11 12.68
N MET A 137 14.72 -4.07 11.36
CA MET A 137 14.89 -5.28 10.55
C MET A 137 16.29 -5.89 10.70
N GLU A 138 17.32 -5.11 10.91
CA GLU A 138 18.67 -5.60 11.24
C GLU A 138 18.66 -6.36 12.56
N GLU A 139 18.02 -5.80 13.60
CA GLU A 139 17.85 -6.48 14.88
C GLU A 139 17.01 -7.75 14.77
N HIS A 140 15.91 -7.70 14.02
CA HIS A 140 15.05 -8.85 13.75
C HIS A 140 15.84 -10.01 13.14
N LEU A 141 16.63 -9.75 12.11
CA LEU A 141 17.45 -10.75 11.42
C LEU A 141 18.60 -11.26 12.30
N LYS A 142 19.24 -10.39 13.08
CA LYS A 142 20.28 -10.74 14.07
C LYS A 142 19.76 -11.72 15.13
N ASN A 143 18.55 -11.49 15.65
CA ASN A 143 17.93 -12.37 16.64
C ASN A 143 17.59 -13.73 16.04
N ARG A 144 17.14 -13.79 14.79
CA ARG A 144 16.93 -15.05 14.07
C ARG A 144 18.23 -15.85 13.92
N GLY A 145 19.36 -15.18 13.70
CA GLY A 145 20.69 -15.82 13.71
C GLY A 145 21.06 -16.45 15.05
N LYS A 146 20.43 -16.00 16.15
CA LYS A 146 20.55 -16.58 17.50
C LYS A 146 19.49 -17.64 17.82
N GLY A 147 18.79 -18.16 16.82
CA GLY A 147 17.79 -19.23 16.99
C GLY A 147 16.40 -18.76 17.46
N VAL A 148 16.15 -17.45 17.53
CA VAL A 148 14.81 -16.92 17.81
C VAL A 148 13.88 -17.20 16.62
N ARG A 149 12.73 -17.81 16.90
CA ARG A 149 11.71 -18.11 15.88
C ARG A 149 10.99 -16.85 15.45
N SER A 150 10.23 -16.93 14.35
CA SER A 150 9.38 -15.86 13.83
C SER A 150 8.24 -16.45 13.02
N ASN A 151 7.11 -15.78 12.96
CA ASN A 151 5.98 -16.11 12.09
C ASN A 151 6.29 -15.82 10.62
N PHE A 152 7.30 -15.00 10.36
CA PHE A 152 7.80 -14.72 9.01
C PHE A 152 8.94 -15.66 8.63
N THR A 153 9.03 -16.06 7.37
CA THR A 153 10.18 -16.84 6.91
C THR A 153 11.45 -15.97 6.86
N LYS A 154 12.61 -16.62 6.93
CA LYS A 154 13.89 -15.91 6.78
C LYS A 154 14.00 -15.24 5.40
N LYS A 155 13.43 -15.86 4.36
CA LYS A 155 13.42 -15.32 2.99
C LYS A 155 12.61 -14.02 2.92
N GLU A 156 11.40 -14.00 3.46
CA GLU A 156 10.55 -12.81 3.53
C GLU A 156 11.23 -11.67 4.29
N ALA A 157 11.76 -11.95 5.48
CA ALA A 157 12.44 -10.94 6.28
C ALA A 157 13.69 -10.37 5.59
N THR A 158 14.46 -11.22 4.90
CA THR A 158 15.63 -10.78 4.14
C THR A 158 15.24 -9.97 2.90
N LEU A 159 14.17 -10.35 2.21
CA LEU A 159 13.65 -9.59 1.07
C LEU A 159 13.18 -8.21 1.52
N PHE A 160 12.38 -8.15 2.55
CA PHE A 160 11.88 -6.88 3.12
C PHE A 160 13.03 -5.96 3.58
N TYR A 161 14.07 -6.51 4.24
CA TYR A 161 15.27 -5.75 4.60
C TYR A 161 15.97 -5.15 3.36
N LYS A 162 16.13 -5.95 2.28
CA LYS A 162 16.75 -5.48 1.04
C LYS A 162 15.94 -4.36 0.37
N GLU A 163 14.63 -4.50 0.35
CA GLU A 163 13.72 -3.48 -0.19
C GLU A 163 13.79 -2.18 0.62
N LEU A 164 13.80 -2.26 1.96
CA LEU A 164 13.98 -1.09 2.83
C LEU A 164 15.33 -0.42 2.59
N LYS A 165 16.40 -1.21 2.47
CA LYS A 165 17.75 -0.67 2.22
C LYS A 165 17.81 0.05 0.88
N TYR A 166 17.23 -0.54 -0.17
CA TYR A 166 17.14 0.09 -1.48
C TYR A 166 16.31 1.38 -1.42
N SER A 167 15.15 1.34 -0.78
CA SER A 167 14.29 2.50 -0.59
C SER A 167 14.97 3.62 0.19
N TYR A 168 15.66 3.28 1.29
CA TYR A 168 16.40 4.24 2.11
C TYR A 168 17.53 4.91 1.32
N LEU A 169 18.34 4.14 0.61
CA LEU A 169 19.43 4.68 -0.19
C LEU A 169 18.95 5.63 -1.30
N ASN A 170 17.78 5.34 -1.88
CA ASN A 170 17.19 6.20 -2.90
C ASN A 170 16.41 7.41 -2.31
N SER A 171 16.02 7.36 -1.02
CA SER A 171 15.32 8.47 -0.37
C SER A 171 16.24 9.59 0.13
N GLU A 172 17.54 9.35 0.20
CA GLU A 172 18.52 10.38 0.57
C GLU A 172 18.74 11.43 -0.55
N VAL A 173 18.21 11.15 -1.76
CA VAL A 173 18.20 12.16 -2.83
C VAL A 173 16.98 13.05 -2.59
N ASP A 174 17.21 14.24 -2.08
CA ASP A 174 16.13 15.24 -1.88
C ASP A 174 15.82 15.94 -3.20
N TYR A 175 14.78 15.47 -3.87
CA TYR A 175 14.26 16.07 -5.10
C TYR A 175 13.28 17.23 -4.85
N SER A 176 12.94 17.56 -3.59
CA SER A 176 11.88 18.54 -3.27
C SER A 176 12.20 19.96 -3.74
N ASP A 177 13.49 20.34 -3.71
CA ASP A 177 13.93 21.67 -4.16
C ASP A 177 14.01 21.79 -5.68
N GLU A 178 13.93 20.67 -6.41
CA GLU A 178 13.99 20.65 -7.87
C GLU A 178 12.61 20.60 -8.56
N GLY A 179 11.52 20.68 -7.82
CA GLY A 179 10.16 20.65 -8.35
C GLY A 179 9.57 19.23 -8.48
N TYR A 180 10.14 18.26 -7.78
CA TYR A 180 9.63 16.90 -7.60
C TYR A 180 8.97 16.73 -6.23
N ALA A 181 8.03 15.79 -6.12
CA ALA A 181 7.45 15.40 -4.83
C ALA A 181 8.38 14.40 -4.13
N THR A 182 8.65 14.59 -2.85
CA THR A 182 9.25 13.51 -2.05
C THR A 182 8.31 12.32 -1.98
N ARG A 183 8.85 11.13 -1.74
CA ARG A 183 8.05 9.89 -1.65
C ARG A 183 6.87 9.98 -0.67
N PRO A 184 7.03 10.52 0.56
CA PRO A 184 5.90 10.75 1.46
C PRO A 184 4.85 11.72 0.93
N GLN A 185 5.28 12.75 0.18
CA GLN A 185 4.37 13.71 -0.45
C GLN A 185 3.59 13.06 -1.58
N ALA A 186 4.26 12.29 -2.46
CA ALA A 186 3.64 11.55 -3.55
C ALA A 186 2.59 10.56 -3.03
N HIS A 187 2.90 9.83 -1.95
CA HIS A 187 1.95 8.90 -1.32
C HIS A 187 0.72 9.61 -0.76
N ARG A 188 0.89 10.72 0.00
CA ARG A 188 -0.26 11.49 0.51
C ARG A 188 -1.13 12.05 -0.61
N ILE A 189 -0.50 12.46 -1.72
CA ILE A 189 -1.21 12.92 -2.91
C ILE A 189 -2.01 11.77 -3.50
N GLY A 190 -1.40 10.59 -3.68
CA GLY A 190 -2.05 9.38 -4.19
C GLY A 190 -3.28 8.99 -3.37
N ARG A 191 -3.16 8.86 -2.05
CA ARG A 191 -4.30 8.56 -1.15
C ARG A 191 -5.44 9.57 -1.26
N ARG A 192 -5.11 10.86 -1.41
CA ARG A 192 -6.13 11.90 -1.61
C ARG A 192 -6.79 11.79 -2.96
N MET A 193 -6.04 11.43 -4.00
CA MET A 193 -6.59 11.18 -5.34
C MET A 193 -7.56 10.00 -5.31
N GLU A 194 -7.17 8.86 -4.72
CA GLU A 194 -8.02 7.67 -4.56
C GLU A 194 -9.32 7.99 -3.84
N ALA A 195 -9.26 8.68 -2.70
CA ALA A 195 -10.46 9.06 -1.95
C ALA A 195 -11.42 9.94 -2.77
N LEU A 196 -10.90 10.85 -3.60
CA LEU A 196 -11.73 11.71 -4.48
C LEU A 196 -12.26 10.92 -5.68
N GLU A 197 -11.51 9.94 -6.18
CA GLU A 197 -11.88 9.05 -7.28
C GLU A 197 -13.00 8.10 -6.85
N ASP A 198 -12.88 7.45 -5.70
CA ASP A 198 -13.90 6.57 -5.11
C ASP A 198 -15.21 7.32 -4.85
N ALA A 199 -15.10 8.56 -4.37
CA ALA A 199 -16.24 9.45 -4.20
C ALA A 199 -16.77 10.06 -5.52
N LYS A 200 -16.18 9.74 -6.68
CA LYS A 200 -16.51 10.29 -8.01
C LYS A 200 -16.53 11.82 -8.07
N GLN A 201 -15.73 12.49 -7.23
CA GLN A 201 -15.68 13.95 -7.13
C GLN A 201 -14.67 14.55 -8.14
N TRP A 202 -14.93 14.35 -9.43
CA TRP A 202 -14.00 14.66 -10.53
C TRP A 202 -13.55 16.11 -10.58
N ASP A 203 -14.46 17.07 -10.39
CA ASP A 203 -14.13 18.51 -10.39
C ASP A 203 -13.22 18.90 -9.22
N LYS A 204 -13.44 18.30 -8.06
CA LYS A 204 -12.56 18.52 -6.89
C LYS A 204 -11.20 17.91 -7.12
N LEU A 205 -11.15 16.72 -7.75
CA LEU A 205 -9.92 16.04 -8.09
C LEU A 205 -9.08 16.84 -9.08
N VAL A 206 -9.69 17.36 -10.14
CA VAL A 206 -9.03 18.25 -11.11
C VAL A 206 -8.48 19.50 -10.43
N ARG A 207 -9.27 20.18 -9.58
CA ARG A 207 -8.79 21.36 -8.83
C ARG A 207 -7.62 21.01 -7.90
N TYR A 208 -7.70 19.88 -7.22
CA TYR A 208 -6.64 19.39 -6.34
C TYR A 208 -5.35 19.15 -7.12
N LEU A 209 -5.43 18.40 -8.22
CA LEU A 209 -4.27 18.09 -9.06
C LEU A 209 -3.64 19.32 -9.73
N LYS A 210 -4.43 20.35 -10.09
CA LYS A 210 -3.87 21.64 -10.56
C LYS A 210 -2.95 22.27 -9.51
N GLY A 211 -3.33 22.21 -8.23
CA GLY A 211 -2.49 22.67 -7.12
C GLY A 211 -1.24 21.81 -6.95
N VAL A 212 -1.35 20.48 -7.13
CA VAL A 212 -0.24 19.55 -7.08
C VAL A 212 0.76 19.82 -8.22
N CYS A 213 0.31 19.88 -9.47
CA CYS A 213 1.18 20.16 -10.63
C CYS A 213 1.85 21.54 -10.54
N LYS A 214 1.21 22.54 -9.92
CA LYS A 214 1.85 23.85 -9.66
C LYS A 214 2.98 23.74 -8.63
N ARG A 215 2.82 22.90 -7.63
CA ARG A 215 3.83 22.70 -6.57
C ARG A 215 4.96 21.78 -7.00
N TYR A 216 4.66 20.77 -7.80
CA TYR A 216 5.60 19.76 -8.28
C TYR A 216 5.59 19.72 -9.82
N PRO A 217 6.11 20.77 -10.49
CA PRO A 217 5.98 20.92 -11.93
C PRO A 217 6.76 19.89 -12.75
N LYS A 218 7.78 19.25 -12.16
CA LYS A 218 8.61 18.22 -12.82
C LYS A 218 8.10 16.79 -12.60
N GLU A 219 7.03 16.61 -11.83
CA GLU A 219 6.38 15.31 -11.63
C GLU A 219 5.41 15.01 -12.76
N TYR A 220 5.90 14.51 -13.88
CA TYR A 220 5.10 14.24 -15.07
C TYR A 220 3.90 13.31 -14.82
N TYR A 221 4.00 12.38 -13.86
CA TYR A 221 2.89 11.50 -13.51
C TYR A 221 1.64 12.27 -13.08
N PHE A 222 1.79 13.33 -12.28
CA PHE A 222 0.63 14.15 -11.90
C PHE A 222 0.04 14.92 -13.09
N HIS A 223 0.87 15.32 -14.04
CA HIS A 223 0.39 15.91 -15.29
C HIS A 223 -0.41 14.90 -16.14
N VAL A 224 0.06 13.63 -16.24
CA VAL A 224 -0.69 12.53 -16.86
C VAL A 224 -2.06 12.38 -16.21
N ARG A 225 -2.10 12.23 -14.88
CA ARG A 225 -3.34 12.05 -14.12
C ARG A 225 -4.28 13.24 -14.27
N LEU A 226 -3.76 14.47 -14.24
CA LEU A 226 -4.56 15.68 -14.43
C LEU A 226 -5.15 15.76 -15.84
N SER A 227 -4.40 15.36 -16.88
CA SER A 227 -4.91 15.23 -18.24
C SER A 227 -6.08 14.26 -18.32
N GLU A 228 -5.93 13.05 -17.74
CA GLU A 228 -6.99 12.02 -17.72
C GLU A 228 -8.28 12.50 -17.07
N TYR A 229 -8.18 13.15 -15.90
CA TYR A 229 -9.36 13.66 -15.20
C TYR A 229 -9.95 14.91 -15.85
N SER A 230 -9.13 15.75 -16.50
CA SER A 230 -9.62 16.87 -17.32
C SER A 230 -10.45 16.37 -18.48
N LYS A 231 -10.08 15.25 -19.11
CA LYS A 231 -10.89 14.57 -20.12
C LYS A 231 -12.23 14.08 -19.54
N LYS A 232 -12.22 13.47 -18.34
CA LYS A 232 -13.45 13.00 -17.66
C LYS A 232 -14.45 14.10 -17.38
N VAL A 233 -13.99 15.32 -17.07
CA VAL A 233 -14.86 16.49 -16.85
C VAL A 233 -15.13 17.30 -18.13
N GLY A 234 -14.71 16.82 -19.28
CA GLY A 234 -14.98 17.47 -20.58
C GLY A 234 -14.06 18.67 -20.90
N ASN A 235 -13.04 18.96 -20.11
CA ASN A 235 -12.13 20.08 -20.32
C ASN A 235 -11.02 19.72 -21.31
N LYS A 236 -11.26 19.94 -22.62
CA LYS A 236 -10.31 19.65 -23.70
C LYS A 236 -9.01 20.44 -23.58
N ALA A 237 -9.09 21.71 -23.22
CA ALA A 237 -7.92 22.61 -23.14
C ALA A 237 -6.93 22.12 -22.06
N ASP A 238 -7.41 21.84 -20.85
CA ASP A 238 -6.59 21.32 -19.77
C ASP A 238 -6.09 19.90 -20.09
N CYS A 239 -6.93 19.05 -20.68
CA CYS A 239 -6.53 17.71 -21.10
C CYS A 239 -5.29 17.76 -22.00
N LEU A 240 -5.33 18.53 -23.07
CA LEU A 240 -4.19 18.63 -23.98
C LEU A 240 -2.99 19.33 -23.34
N LYS A 241 -3.21 20.43 -22.61
CA LYS A 241 -2.14 21.18 -21.93
C LYS A 241 -1.30 20.28 -21.03
N TYR A 242 -1.95 19.51 -20.15
CA TYR A 242 -1.23 18.70 -19.17
C TYR A 242 -0.64 17.42 -19.80
N ALA A 243 -1.27 16.85 -20.82
CA ALA A 243 -0.67 15.77 -21.60
C ALA A 243 0.60 16.26 -22.32
N THR A 244 0.58 17.44 -22.90
CA THR A 244 1.77 18.07 -23.54
C THR A 244 2.88 18.31 -22.52
N ASN A 245 2.55 18.81 -21.33
CA ASN A 245 3.54 19.02 -20.27
C ASN A 245 4.20 17.73 -19.82
N ALA A 246 3.44 16.64 -19.68
CA ALA A 246 4.01 15.33 -19.36
C ALA A 246 4.89 14.82 -20.49
N PHE A 247 4.43 14.93 -21.74
CA PHE A 247 5.17 14.46 -22.92
C PHE A 247 6.48 15.23 -23.14
N ALA A 248 6.52 16.50 -22.82
CA ALA A 248 7.74 17.30 -22.88
C ALA A 248 8.81 16.85 -21.87
N GLN A 249 8.40 16.25 -20.75
CA GLN A 249 9.31 15.73 -19.72
C GLN A 249 9.78 14.32 -20.05
N GLU A 250 8.87 13.41 -20.38
CA GLU A 250 9.17 11.99 -20.60
C GLU A 250 8.54 11.47 -21.91
N PRO A 251 9.08 11.87 -23.09
CA PRO A 251 8.48 11.52 -24.39
C PRO A 251 8.58 10.04 -24.76
N ASN A 252 9.47 9.29 -24.08
CA ASN A 252 9.69 7.86 -24.34
C ASN A 252 8.96 6.95 -23.34
N ASP A 253 8.38 7.50 -22.27
CA ASP A 253 7.56 6.71 -21.35
C ASP A 253 6.26 6.26 -22.02
N PRO A 254 5.93 4.95 -22.04
CA PRO A 254 4.76 4.44 -22.73
C PRO A 254 3.43 4.97 -22.20
N LEU A 255 3.31 5.22 -20.87
CA LEU A 255 2.10 5.77 -20.26
C LEU A 255 1.89 7.23 -20.71
N VAL A 256 2.97 8.00 -20.71
CA VAL A 256 2.97 9.40 -21.15
C VAL A 256 2.62 9.50 -22.62
N LYS A 257 3.28 8.70 -23.49
CA LYS A 257 3.03 8.67 -24.93
C LYS A 257 1.58 8.29 -25.25
N TYR A 258 1.06 7.27 -24.59
CA TYR A 258 -0.34 6.83 -24.73
C TYR A 258 -1.32 7.95 -24.30
N ASN A 259 -1.09 8.56 -23.14
CA ASN A 259 -1.95 9.63 -22.63
C ASN A 259 -1.95 10.86 -23.57
N TYR A 260 -0.78 11.24 -24.08
CA TYR A 260 -0.65 12.35 -25.03
C TYR A 260 -1.37 12.07 -26.34
N ALA A 261 -1.22 10.88 -26.92
CA ALA A 261 -1.94 10.47 -28.12
C ALA A 261 -3.47 10.52 -27.92
N VAL A 262 -3.95 10.00 -26.77
CA VAL A 262 -5.39 10.08 -26.41
C VAL A 262 -5.87 11.52 -26.26
N ALA A 263 -5.06 12.41 -25.69
CA ALA A 263 -5.41 13.82 -25.53
C ALA A 263 -5.48 14.55 -26.90
N LEU A 264 -4.54 14.28 -27.79
CA LEU A 264 -4.55 14.80 -29.17
C LEU A 264 -5.81 14.36 -29.92
N MET A 265 -6.12 13.07 -29.88
CA MET A 265 -7.33 12.52 -30.52
C MET A 265 -8.60 13.14 -29.93
N TYR A 266 -8.68 13.29 -28.60
CA TYR A 266 -9.82 13.92 -27.93
C TYR A 266 -10.02 15.39 -28.32
N CYS A 267 -8.94 16.07 -28.72
CA CYS A 267 -8.95 17.43 -29.25
C CYS A 267 -9.14 17.54 -30.76
N GLY A 268 -9.32 16.40 -31.46
CA GLY A 268 -9.52 16.37 -32.93
C GLY A 268 -8.22 16.44 -33.75
N ARG A 269 -7.04 16.35 -33.10
CA ARG A 269 -5.72 16.33 -33.76
C ARG A 269 -5.34 14.90 -34.16
N ASN A 270 -6.11 14.34 -35.10
CA ASN A 270 -6.05 12.90 -35.41
C ASN A 270 -4.72 12.48 -36.07
N GLU A 271 -4.13 13.30 -36.94
CA GLU A 271 -2.84 13.00 -37.57
C GLU A 271 -1.71 12.93 -36.55
N ASP A 272 -1.66 13.92 -35.63
CA ASP A 272 -0.68 13.94 -34.57
C ASP A 272 -0.87 12.79 -33.61
N ALA A 273 -2.12 12.44 -33.27
CA ALA A 273 -2.45 11.29 -32.45
C ALA A 273 -1.99 9.98 -33.06
N LEU A 274 -2.24 9.81 -34.38
CA LEU A 274 -1.84 8.63 -35.14
C LEU A 274 -0.31 8.41 -35.07
N ALA A 275 0.46 9.48 -35.31
CA ALA A 275 1.93 9.41 -35.22
C ALA A 275 2.40 8.95 -33.81
N GLN A 276 1.77 9.44 -32.73
CA GLN A 276 2.12 9.02 -31.37
C GLN A 276 1.70 7.57 -31.08
N PHE A 277 0.53 7.14 -31.54
CA PHE A 277 0.08 5.75 -31.39
C PHE A 277 0.99 4.77 -32.16
N GLU A 278 1.37 5.10 -33.40
CA GLU A 278 2.30 4.30 -34.19
C GLU A 278 3.70 4.24 -33.52
N GLY A 279 4.16 5.36 -32.98
CA GLY A 279 5.39 5.42 -32.19
C GLY A 279 5.32 4.58 -30.90
N LEU A 280 4.15 4.47 -30.27
CA LEU A 280 3.97 3.60 -29.12
C LEU A 280 4.01 2.12 -29.50
N VAL A 281 3.38 1.74 -30.63
CA VAL A 281 3.44 0.36 -31.17
C VAL A 281 4.87 -0.04 -31.48
N ALA A 282 5.66 0.89 -32.02
CA ALA A 282 7.07 0.65 -32.38
C ALA A 282 7.96 0.35 -31.17
N LEU A 283 7.58 0.76 -29.93
CA LEU A 283 8.33 0.42 -28.71
C LEU A 283 8.31 -1.08 -28.39
N GLY A 284 7.26 -1.78 -28.81
CA GLY A 284 7.10 -3.22 -28.56
C GLY A 284 6.58 -3.56 -27.16
N LEU A 285 6.00 -4.76 -27.04
CA LEU A 285 5.31 -5.21 -25.82
C LEU A 285 6.22 -5.31 -24.61
N ASP A 286 7.44 -5.81 -24.79
CA ASP A 286 8.37 -6.02 -23.68
C ASP A 286 8.82 -4.68 -23.10
N TYR A 287 9.14 -3.71 -23.93
CA TYR A 287 9.49 -2.36 -23.47
C TYR A 287 8.34 -1.73 -22.70
N ILE A 288 7.10 -1.82 -23.22
CA ILE A 288 5.91 -1.28 -22.54
C ILE A 288 5.66 -1.98 -21.20
N ALA A 289 5.84 -3.31 -21.13
CA ALA A 289 5.58 -4.11 -19.93
C ALA A 289 6.56 -3.82 -18.80
N TYR A 290 7.82 -3.53 -19.12
CA TYR A 290 8.90 -3.42 -18.14
C TYR A 290 9.51 -2.02 -18.05
N SER A 291 8.86 -1.00 -18.63
CA SER A 291 9.19 0.40 -18.40
C SER A 291 8.93 0.81 -16.95
N GLU A 292 9.46 1.92 -16.51
CA GLU A 292 9.37 2.42 -15.13
C GLU A 292 7.93 2.45 -14.58
N HIS A 293 6.96 2.77 -15.43
CA HIS A 293 5.52 2.78 -15.11
C HIS A 293 4.76 1.61 -15.73
N GLY A 294 5.48 0.62 -16.22
CA GLY A 294 4.90 -0.60 -16.77
C GLY A 294 4.33 -1.49 -15.66
N ASP A 295 3.04 -1.81 -15.77
CA ASP A 295 2.33 -2.71 -14.86
C ASP A 295 2.32 -4.15 -15.40
N GLY A 296 3.44 -4.54 -15.98
CA GLY A 296 3.69 -5.87 -16.50
C GLY A 296 2.98 -6.18 -17.84
N MET A 297 3.17 -7.42 -18.32
CA MET A 297 2.72 -7.88 -19.62
C MET A 297 1.20 -7.79 -19.85
N ARG A 298 0.40 -7.95 -18.77
CA ARG A 298 -1.06 -7.85 -18.87
C ARG A 298 -1.50 -6.41 -19.22
N TRP A 299 -0.88 -5.43 -18.57
CA TRP A 299 -1.12 -4.03 -18.83
C TRP A 299 -0.63 -3.64 -20.25
N ALA A 300 0.58 -4.05 -20.64
CA ALA A 300 1.13 -3.80 -21.96
C ALA A 300 0.21 -4.31 -23.08
N LYS A 301 -0.29 -5.54 -22.97
CA LYS A 301 -1.26 -6.12 -23.92
C LYS A 301 -2.56 -5.33 -23.97
N LYS A 302 -3.03 -4.79 -22.83
CA LYS A 302 -4.23 -3.95 -22.78
C LYS A 302 -4.00 -2.61 -23.51
N ILE A 303 -2.90 -1.92 -23.22
CA ILE A 303 -2.53 -0.66 -23.86
C ILE A 303 -2.40 -0.84 -25.37
N MET A 304 -1.64 -1.87 -25.82
CA MET A 304 -1.45 -2.16 -27.25
C MET A 304 -2.77 -2.43 -27.98
N ARG A 305 -3.69 -3.17 -27.38
CA ARG A 305 -5.01 -3.43 -27.98
C ARG A 305 -5.82 -2.15 -28.14
N HIS A 306 -5.81 -1.26 -27.14
CA HIS A 306 -6.50 0.03 -27.24
C HIS A 306 -5.83 0.92 -28.28
N THR A 307 -4.50 0.96 -28.32
CA THR A 307 -3.71 1.72 -29.29
C THR A 307 -4.05 1.27 -30.70
N GLN A 308 -4.04 -0.03 -30.99
CA GLN A 308 -4.38 -0.55 -32.31
C GLN A 308 -5.81 -0.17 -32.73
N ARG A 309 -6.77 -0.28 -31.81
CA ARG A 309 -8.15 0.15 -32.08
C ARG A 309 -8.23 1.63 -32.45
N TYR A 310 -7.52 2.51 -31.73
CA TYR A 310 -7.51 3.93 -32.05
C TYR A 310 -6.87 4.23 -33.42
N ILE A 311 -5.79 3.54 -33.76
CA ILE A 311 -5.16 3.62 -35.09
C ILE A 311 -6.18 3.26 -36.19
N ASP A 312 -6.88 2.12 -36.00
CA ASP A 312 -7.87 1.65 -36.99
C ASP A 312 -9.06 2.61 -37.11
N ASP A 313 -9.52 3.19 -36.01
CA ASP A 313 -10.63 4.17 -35.99
C ASP A 313 -10.22 5.48 -36.70
N ILE A 314 -9.00 5.98 -36.44
CA ILE A 314 -8.50 7.19 -37.12
C ILE A 314 -8.34 6.94 -38.61
N LYS A 315 -7.72 5.82 -39.01
CA LYS A 315 -7.50 5.49 -40.44
C LYS A 315 -8.82 5.33 -41.18
N ARG A 316 -9.84 4.73 -40.58
CA ARG A 316 -11.18 4.63 -41.18
C ARG A 316 -11.81 6.02 -41.38
N SER A 317 -11.74 6.90 -40.41
CA SER A 317 -12.30 8.26 -40.52
C SER A 317 -11.60 9.13 -41.58
N CYS A 318 -10.38 8.76 -42.00
CA CYS A 318 -9.66 9.46 -43.07
C CYS A 318 -9.97 8.92 -44.48
N VAL A 319 -10.62 7.74 -44.61
CA VAL A 319 -10.96 7.13 -45.91
C VAL A 319 -12.35 7.55 -46.39
N ASP A 320 -13.21 8.01 -45.49
CA ASP A 320 -14.60 8.41 -45.80
C ASP A 320 -14.71 9.90 -46.23
N PHE A 321 -13.60 10.53 -46.60
CA PHE A 321 -13.50 11.83 -47.23
C PHE A 321 -12.76 11.75 -48.54
#